data_7772305738336b34cbbc8a8fe73a2a4a
#
_entry.id   7772305738336b34cbbc8a8fe73a2a4a
#
_cell.length_a   1.000
_cell.length_b   1.000
_cell.length_c   1.000
_cell.angle_alpha   90.00
_cell.angle_beta   90.00
_cell.angle_gamma   90.00
#
_symmetry.space_group_name_H-M   'P 1'
#
loop_
_entity.id
_entity.type
_entity.pdbx_description
1 polymer ?
#
loop_
_entity_poly.entity_id
_entity_poly.type
_entity_poly.pdbx_seq_one_letter_code
_entity_poly.pdbx_strand_id
1 'polypeptide(L)' 'MEHYFFCPYCGEEISMVLDLSVRRQTYVEDCEVCCNPIEISYSVEDDALSSFAAKVLE' A
#
# COMPACT_ATOMS: atom_id res chain seq x y z
N MET A 1 7.58 -1.01 -8.41
CA MET A 1 6.58 -2.06 -8.65
C MET A 1 5.18 -1.50 -8.40
N GLU A 2 4.29 -1.71 -9.32
CA GLU A 2 2.90 -1.32 -9.12
C GLU A 2 2.15 -2.48 -8.46
N HIS A 3 1.51 -2.20 -7.33
CA HIS A 3 0.79 -3.21 -6.56
C HIS A 3 -0.69 -2.84 -6.47
N TYR A 4 -1.56 -3.78 -6.81
CA TYR A 4 -3.01 -3.59 -6.79
C TYR A 4 -3.59 -4.16 -5.51
N PHE A 5 -4.54 -3.43 -4.92
CA PHE A 5 -5.21 -3.89 -3.70
C PHE A 5 -6.54 -3.16 -3.57
N PHE A 6 -7.38 -3.60 -2.64
CA PHE A 6 -8.68 -2.98 -2.40
C PHE A 6 -8.57 -1.95 -1.29
N CYS A 7 -9.12 -0.76 -1.53
CA CYS A 7 -9.16 0.30 -0.55
C CYS A 7 -9.94 -0.15 0.69
N PRO A 8 -9.39 0.00 1.91
CA PRO A 8 -10.09 -0.42 3.12
C PRO A 8 -11.28 0.49 3.48
N TYR A 9 -11.43 1.63 2.83
CA TYR A 9 -12.57 2.53 3.05
C TYR A 9 -13.70 2.28 2.06
N CYS A 10 -13.40 2.34 0.77
CA CYS A 10 -14.44 2.31 -0.27
C CYS A 10 -14.56 0.97 -1.00
N GLY A 11 -13.58 0.08 -0.84
CA GLY A 11 -13.60 -1.25 -1.46
C GLY A 11 -13.27 -1.27 -2.94
N GLU A 12 -12.91 -0.14 -3.53
CA GLU A 12 -12.49 -0.09 -4.93
C GLU A 12 -11.07 -0.59 -5.09
N GLU A 13 -10.79 -1.24 -6.21
CA GLU A 13 -9.43 -1.68 -6.53
C GLU A 13 -8.58 -0.47 -6.93
N ILE A 14 -7.47 -0.29 -6.23
CA ILE A 14 -6.53 0.80 -6.49
C ILE A 14 -5.13 0.23 -6.59
N SER A 15 -4.18 1.04 -7.05
CA SER A 15 -2.79 0.62 -7.12
C SER A 15 -1.87 1.67 -6.53
N MET A 16 -0.72 1.23 -6.07
CA MET A 16 0.33 2.11 -5.57
C MET A 16 1.67 1.61 -6.05
N VAL A 17 2.60 2.54 -6.23
CA VAL A 17 3.96 2.20 -6.63
C VAL A 17 4.78 1.94 -5.38
N LEU A 18 5.33 0.74 -5.28
CA LEU A 18 6.17 0.33 -4.17
C LEU A 18 7.63 0.26 -4.61
N ASP A 19 8.52 0.72 -3.74
CA ASP A 19 9.95 0.71 -4.01
C ASP A 19 10.57 -0.58 -3.45
N LEU A 20 10.91 -1.50 -4.34
CA LEU A 20 11.48 -2.78 -3.94
C LEU A 20 12.93 -2.68 -3.47
N SER A 21 13.56 -1.52 -3.60
CA SER A 21 14.90 -1.30 -3.07
C SER A 21 14.88 -1.02 -1.56
N VAL A 22 13.71 -0.76 -0.99
CA VAL A 22 13.52 -0.54 0.43
C VAL A 22 13.01 -1.83 1.07
N ARG A 23 13.73 -2.35 2.05
CA ARG A 23 13.38 -3.63 2.68
C ARG A 23 12.06 -3.60 3.42
N ARG A 24 11.76 -2.47 4.04
CA ARG A 24 10.54 -2.31 4.84
C ARG A 24 10.17 -0.84 4.86
N GLN A 25 8.91 -0.56 4.66
CA GLN A 25 8.44 0.81 4.68
C GLN A 25 7.02 0.90 5.20
N THR A 26 6.75 1.96 5.96
CA THR A 26 5.39 2.30 6.41
C THR A 26 5.18 3.78 6.10
N TYR A 27 4.11 4.09 5.40
CA TYR A 27 3.81 5.47 5.04
C TYR A 27 2.30 5.64 4.83
N VAL A 28 1.87 6.88 4.68
CA VAL A 28 0.46 7.20 4.47
C VAL A 28 0.28 7.67 3.03
N GLU A 29 -0.73 7.11 2.35
CA GLU A 29 -1.06 7.47 0.99
C GLU A 29 -2.57 7.61 0.87
N ASP A 30 -3.04 8.57 0.09
CA ASP A 30 -4.48 8.79 -0.09
C ASP A 30 -5.04 7.84 -1.14
N CYS A 31 -6.27 7.34 -0.88
CA CYS A 31 -6.99 6.57 -1.89
C CYS A 31 -7.33 7.49 -3.06
N GLU A 32 -7.09 7.03 -4.29
CA GLU A 32 -7.34 7.83 -5.49
C GLU A 32 -8.83 7.95 -5.81
N VAL A 33 -9.69 7.18 -5.15
CA VAL A 33 -11.13 7.18 -5.37
C VAL A 33 -11.86 7.96 -4.28
N CYS A 34 -11.66 7.61 -3.02
CA CYS A 34 -12.37 8.25 -1.90
C CYS A 34 -11.55 9.31 -1.18
N CYS A 35 -10.28 9.47 -1.52
CA CYS A 35 -9.38 10.48 -0.97
C CYS A 35 -9.15 10.40 0.54
N ASN A 36 -9.37 9.23 1.13
CA ASN A 36 -9.10 9.02 2.55
C ASN A 36 -7.68 8.48 2.74
N PRO A 37 -7.00 8.87 3.83
CA PRO A 37 -5.62 8.41 4.06
C PRO A 37 -5.58 6.95 4.48
N ILE A 38 -4.66 6.21 3.87
CA ILE A 38 -4.46 4.78 4.12
C ILE A 38 -3.04 4.60 4.64
N GLU A 39 -2.89 3.85 5.73
CA GLU A 39 -1.57 3.48 6.21
C GLU A 39 -1.09 2.26 5.43
N ILE A 40 -0.01 2.42 4.69
CA ILE A 40 0.57 1.37 3.87
C ILE A 40 1.82 0.85 4.56
N SER A 41 1.90 -0.48 4.72
CA SER A 41 3.08 -1.16 5.25
C SER A 41 3.45 -2.29 4.31
N TYR A 42 4.72 -2.41 3.98
CA TYR A 42 5.17 -3.53 3.19
C TYR A 42 6.61 -3.90 3.53
N SER A 43 6.98 -5.13 3.20
CA SER A 43 8.35 -5.59 3.31
C SER A 43 8.76 -6.35 2.06
N VAL A 44 10.07 -6.32 1.80
CA VAL A 44 10.68 -6.90 0.60
C VAL A 44 11.77 -7.88 1.02
N GLU A 45 11.78 -9.05 0.38
CA GLU A 45 12.84 -10.04 0.56
C GLU A 45 13.24 -10.58 -0.81
N ASP A 46 14.54 -10.71 -1.02
CA ASP A 46 15.11 -11.23 -2.29
C ASP A 46 14.57 -10.46 -3.50
N ASP A 47 14.50 -9.14 -3.37
CA ASP A 47 14.03 -8.21 -4.41
C ASP A 47 12.56 -8.45 -4.83
N ALA A 48 11.79 -9.09 -3.96
CA ALA A 48 10.38 -9.35 -4.22
C ALA A 48 9.53 -8.94 -3.01
N LEU A 49 8.28 -8.55 -3.27
CA LEU A 49 7.36 -8.17 -2.21
C LEU A 49 7.05 -9.39 -1.33
N SER A 50 7.36 -9.28 -0.06
CA SER A 50 7.18 -10.35 0.92
C SER A 50 5.86 -10.21 1.69
N SER A 51 5.50 -8.98 2.07
CA SER A 51 4.25 -8.73 2.76
C SER A 51 3.73 -7.35 2.42
N PHE A 52 2.42 -7.18 2.54
CA PHE A 52 1.75 -5.92 2.25
C PHE A 52 0.51 -5.79 3.14
N ALA A 53 0.29 -4.60 3.67
CA ALA A 53 -0.90 -4.30 4.45
C ALA A 53 -1.36 -2.87 4.18
N ALA A 54 -2.66 -2.68 4.07
CA ALA A 54 -3.27 -1.36 3.93
C ALA A 54 -4.33 -1.23 5.02
N LYS A 55 -4.20 -0.22 5.86
CA LYS A 55 -5.06 -0.04 7.03
C LYS A 55 -5.74 1.31 7.04
N VAL A 56 -6.93 1.35 7.63
CA VAL A 56 -7.66 2.58 7.88
C VAL A 56 -6.95 3.37 8.96
N LEU A 57 -6.80 4.67 8.73
CA LEU A 57 -6.24 5.60 9.71
C LEU A 57 -7.36 6.30 10.46
N GLU A 58 -7.67 5.81 11.62
CA GLU A 58 -8.70 6.45 12.45
C GLU A 58 -8.27 6.54 13.88
#